data_156e1f4c084621943ce2e5502ebdc5a2
#
_entry.id   156e1f4c084621943ce2e5502ebdc5a2
#
_cell.length_a   1.000
_cell.length_b   1.000
_cell.length_c   1.000
_cell.angle_alpha   90.00
_cell.angle_beta   90.00
_cell.angle_gamma   90.00
#
_symmetry.space_group_name_H-M   'P 1'
#
loop_
_entity.id
_entity.type
_entity.pdbx_description
1 polymer ?
#
loop_
_entity_poly.entity_id
_entity_poly.type
_entity_poly.pdbx_seq_one_letter_code
_entity_poly.pdbx_strand_id
1 'polypeptide(L)'
;MKNLKAALFDLDGTLIDTEHQYTVIWGNIARCLRPDIPGLEYLIKGTTLVQILDRYFPDPDVQKQVRQMLDEGESHMKYEFYPGALDFIDDLKRHGVKCAIVTSSDQNKMSCVAKAIPNFYDLFD
;
A
#
# COMPACT_ATOMS: atom_id res chain seq x y z
N MET A 1 26.40 -3.62 -8.55
CA MET A 1 25.36 -4.56 -9.01
C MET A 1 25.90 -5.85 -9.62
N LYS A 2 27.20 -6.00 -9.66
CA LYS A 2 27.85 -7.14 -10.32
C LYS A 2 27.35 -8.51 -9.85
N ASN A 3 27.04 -8.66 -8.57
CA ASN A 3 26.62 -9.95 -8.00
C ASN A 3 25.14 -9.96 -7.58
N LEU A 4 24.38 -8.92 -7.91
CA LEU A 4 22.97 -8.82 -7.55
C LEU A 4 22.16 -9.70 -8.51
N LYS A 5 21.43 -10.69 -7.95
CA LYS A 5 20.60 -11.62 -8.73
C LYS A 5 19.13 -11.29 -8.67
N ALA A 6 18.68 -10.65 -7.58
CA ALA A 6 17.29 -10.30 -7.37
C ALA A 6 17.17 -9.03 -6.56
N ALA A 7 16.12 -8.27 -6.81
CA ALA A 7 15.74 -7.10 -6.05
C ALA A 7 14.31 -7.26 -5.56
N LEU A 8 14.08 -7.02 -4.27
CA LEU A 8 12.77 -7.08 -3.65
C LEU A 8 12.32 -5.66 -3.34
N PHE A 9 11.11 -5.31 -3.76
CA PHE A 9 10.57 -3.97 -3.59
C PHE A 9 9.34 -3.99 -2.71
N ASP A 10 9.28 -3.06 -1.76
CA ASP A 10 8.02 -2.71 -1.14
C ASP A 10 7.19 -1.91 -2.16
N LEU A 11 5.89 -1.92 -2.02
CA LEU A 11 4.99 -1.28 -2.97
C LEU A 11 4.67 0.15 -2.56
N ASP A 12 3.92 0.32 -1.48
CA ASP A 12 3.42 1.62 -1.04
C ASP A 12 4.52 2.47 -0.45
N GLY A 13 4.63 3.72 -0.91
CA GLY A 13 5.67 4.62 -0.44
C GLY A 13 7.06 4.34 -1.01
N THR A 14 7.20 3.30 -1.84
CA THR A 14 8.48 2.92 -2.48
C THR A 14 8.37 2.94 -3.99
N LEU A 15 7.47 2.15 -4.56
CA LEU A 15 7.25 2.13 -6.00
C LEU A 15 6.10 3.03 -6.41
N ILE A 16 5.01 3.04 -5.66
CA ILE A 16 3.84 3.85 -5.96
C ILE A 16 3.58 4.89 -4.87
N ASP A 17 3.09 6.04 -5.31
CA ASP A 17 2.85 7.20 -4.45
C ASP A 17 1.46 7.12 -3.83
N THR A 18 1.33 6.33 -2.78
CA THR A 18 0.05 6.09 -2.09
C THR A 18 0.04 6.51 -0.63
N GLU A 19 1.20 6.81 -0.04
CA GLU A 19 1.31 7.05 1.41
C GLU A 19 0.45 8.22 1.88
N HIS A 20 0.47 9.34 1.18
CA HIS A 20 -0.35 10.50 1.52
C HIS A 20 -1.83 10.18 1.40
N GLN A 21 -2.21 9.41 0.38
CA GLN A 21 -3.60 9.01 0.18
C GLN A 21 -4.10 8.13 1.32
N TYR A 22 -3.27 7.21 1.80
CA TYR A 22 -3.61 6.41 2.99
C TYR A 22 -3.74 7.27 4.24
N THR A 23 -2.90 8.28 4.39
CA THR A 23 -3.02 9.21 5.52
C THR A 23 -4.40 9.88 5.53
N VAL A 24 -4.89 10.30 4.36
CA VAL A 24 -6.22 10.90 4.23
C VAL A 24 -7.32 9.89 4.56
N ILE A 25 -7.22 8.67 4.02
CA ILE A 25 -8.20 7.61 4.27
C ILE A 25 -8.28 7.29 5.77
N TRP A 26 -7.14 7.05 6.41
CA TRP A 26 -7.08 6.73 7.83
C TRP A 26 -7.52 7.91 8.70
N GLY A 27 -7.24 9.13 8.28
CA GLY A 27 -7.73 10.33 8.96
C GLY A 27 -9.25 10.38 8.97
N ASN A 28 -9.89 10.05 7.86
CA ASN A 28 -11.36 9.99 7.78
C ASN A 28 -11.92 8.87 8.65
N ILE A 29 -11.32 7.69 8.63
CA ILE A 29 -11.73 6.55 9.46
C ILE A 29 -11.63 6.92 10.94
N ALA A 30 -10.52 7.50 11.34
CA ALA A 30 -10.27 7.88 12.74
C ALA A 30 -11.26 8.93 13.22
N ARG A 31 -11.56 9.94 12.42
CA ARG A 31 -12.52 10.98 12.79
C ARG A 31 -13.94 10.43 12.96
N CYS A 32 -14.28 9.41 12.17
CA CYS A 32 -15.61 8.78 12.28
C CYS A 32 -15.69 7.79 13.42
N LEU A 33 -14.67 6.99 13.66
CA LEU A 33 -14.75 5.83 14.56
C LEU A 33 -13.91 5.96 15.84
N ARG A 34 -12.87 6.78 15.84
CA ARG A 34 -12.02 7.05 17.00
C ARG A 34 -11.67 8.54 17.08
N PRO A 35 -12.69 9.42 17.22
CA PRO A 35 -12.43 10.86 17.36
C PRO A 35 -11.70 11.21 18.65
N ASP A 36 -11.66 10.29 19.61
CA ASP A 36 -10.92 10.43 20.87
C ASP A 36 -9.41 10.35 20.71
N ILE A 37 -8.92 9.93 19.53
CA ILE A 37 -7.46 9.84 19.25
C ILE A 37 -7.12 10.74 18.07
N PRO A 38 -6.92 12.06 18.30
CA PRO A 38 -6.47 12.94 17.20
C PRO A 38 -5.12 12.51 16.67
N GLY A 39 -4.95 12.52 15.35
CA GLY A 39 -3.68 12.17 14.73
C GLY A 39 -3.43 10.68 14.63
N LEU A 40 -4.47 9.84 14.80
CA LEU A 40 -4.33 8.38 14.69
C LEU A 40 -3.71 7.97 13.36
N GLU A 41 -4.02 8.67 12.27
CA GLU A 41 -3.48 8.41 10.93
C GLU A 41 -1.95 8.50 10.87
N TYR A 42 -1.34 9.19 11.81
CA TYR A 42 0.14 9.27 11.92
C TYR A 42 0.71 8.22 12.87
N LEU A 43 -0.07 7.85 13.90
CA LEU A 43 0.38 6.87 14.90
C LEU A 43 0.48 5.45 14.32
N ILE A 44 -0.35 5.14 13.34
CA ILE A 44 -0.42 3.78 12.76
C ILE A 44 0.63 3.52 11.68
N LYS A 45 1.41 4.52 11.29
CA LYS A 45 2.44 4.33 10.25
C LYS A 45 3.43 3.25 10.67
N GLY A 46 3.74 2.36 9.74
CA GLY A 46 4.67 1.26 9.98
C GLY A 46 4.06 0.05 10.67
N THR A 47 2.74 0.03 10.93
CA THR A 47 2.06 -1.11 11.53
C THR A 47 1.17 -1.81 10.50
N THR A 48 0.88 -3.09 10.73
CA THR A 48 0.01 -3.88 9.85
C THR A 48 -1.46 -3.58 10.15
N LEU A 49 -2.34 -3.91 9.20
CA LEU A 49 -3.78 -3.75 9.40
C LEU A 49 -4.28 -4.54 10.61
N VAL A 50 -3.80 -5.76 10.77
CA VAL A 50 -4.19 -6.60 11.93
C VAL A 50 -3.81 -5.92 13.24
N GLN A 51 -2.61 -5.37 13.32
CA GLN A 51 -2.14 -4.66 14.52
C GLN A 51 -2.98 -3.39 14.78
N ILE A 52 -3.32 -2.66 13.74
CA ILE A 52 -4.15 -1.46 13.86
C ILE A 52 -5.54 -1.82 14.40
N LEU A 53 -6.16 -2.84 13.83
CA LEU A 53 -7.50 -3.26 14.25
C LEU A 53 -7.50 -3.75 15.68
N ASP A 54 -6.54 -4.59 16.05
CA ASP A 54 -6.48 -5.13 17.40
C ASP A 54 -6.25 -4.06 18.46
N ARG A 55 -5.45 -3.06 18.14
CA ARG A 55 -5.07 -2.02 19.11
C ARG A 55 -6.09 -0.91 19.22
N TYR A 56 -6.64 -0.45 18.11
CA TYR A 56 -7.50 0.76 18.08
C TYR A 56 -8.96 0.49 17.80
N PHE A 57 -9.28 -0.67 17.22
CA PHE A 57 -10.66 -1.02 16.84
C PHE A 57 -10.97 -2.47 17.24
N PRO A 58 -10.99 -2.76 18.57
CA PRO A 58 -11.14 -4.15 19.01
C PRO A 58 -12.55 -4.75 18.80
N ASP A 59 -13.58 -3.91 18.61
CA ASP A 59 -14.94 -4.40 18.37
C ASP A 59 -15.06 -4.98 16.96
N PRO A 60 -15.53 -6.26 16.83
CA PRO A 60 -15.64 -6.90 15.49
C PRO A 60 -16.52 -6.14 14.51
N ASP A 61 -17.60 -5.52 14.97
CA ASP A 61 -18.49 -4.74 14.10
C ASP A 61 -17.80 -3.47 13.59
N VAL A 62 -17.03 -2.83 14.47
CA VAL A 62 -16.25 -1.66 14.10
C VAL A 62 -15.13 -2.04 13.14
N GLN A 63 -14.49 -3.20 13.32
CA GLN A 63 -13.48 -3.69 12.38
C GLN A 63 -14.05 -3.86 10.97
N LYS A 64 -15.28 -4.35 10.87
CA LYS A 64 -15.97 -4.45 9.58
C LYS A 64 -16.15 -3.09 8.93
N GLN A 65 -16.55 -2.09 9.70
CA GLN A 65 -16.70 -0.73 9.18
C GLN A 65 -15.37 -0.16 8.71
N VAL A 66 -14.30 -0.39 9.46
CA VAL A 66 -12.96 0.04 9.08
C VAL A 66 -12.56 -0.57 7.75
N ARG A 67 -12.77 -1.89 7.59
CA ARG A 67 -12.42 -2.60 6.34
C ARG A 67 -13.21 -2.06 5.17
N GLN A 68 -14.50 -1.79 5.34
CA GLN A 68 -15.34 -1.22 4.28
C GLN A 68 -14.87 0.18 3.88
N MET A 69 -14.58 1.03 4.84
CA MET A 69 -14.08 2.38 4.57
C MET A 69 -12.71 2.33 3.89
N LEU A 70 -11.86 1.41 4.31
CA LEU A 70 -10.53 1.23 3.71
C LEU A 70 -10.65 0.74 2.27
N ASP A 71 -11.47 -0.28 2.01
CA ASP A 71 -11.68 -0.82 0.67
C ASP A 71 -12.25 0.25 -0.27
N GLU A 72 -13.21 1.02 0.20
CA GLU A 72 -13.78 2.11 -0.58
C GLU A 72 -12.74 3.18 -0.89
N GLY A 73 -11.96 3.57 0.10
CA GLY A 73 -10.89 4.54 -0.09
C GLY A 73 -9.86 4.05 -1.09
N GLU A 74 -9.46 2.79 -0.99
CA GLU A 74 -8.49 2.18 -1.91
C GLU A 74 -9.02 2.14 -3.35
N SER A 75 -10.32 1.94 -3.53
CA SER A 75 -10.93 1.91 -4.87
C SER A 75 -10.92 3.28 -5.56
N HIS A 76 -10.78 4.35 -4.80
CA HIS A 76 -10.73 5.72 -5.32
C HIS A 76 -9.32 6.32 -5.33
N MET A 77 -8.32 5.56 -4.88
CA MET A 77 -6.94 6.02 -4.87
C MET A 77 -6.36 6.11 -6.27
N LYS A 78 -5.38 6.98 -6.44
CA LYS A 78 -4.56 7.03 -7.65
C LYS A 78 -3.32 6.19 -7.42
N TYR A 79 -3.05 5.28 -8.36
CA TYR A 79 -1.90 4.37 -8.28
C TYR A 79 -0.90 4.79 -9.35
N GLU A 80 0.07 5.59 -8.95
CA GLU A 80 1.08 6.13 -9.85
C GLU A 80 2.47 5.78 -9.31
N PHE A 81 3.36 5.38 -10.21
CA PHE A 81 4.75 5.17 -9.84
C PHE A 81 5.43 6.48 -9.47
N TYR A 82 6.35 6.42 -8.52
CA TYR A 82 7.24 7.54 -8.28
C TYR A 82 8.10 7.79 -9.53
N PRO A 83 8.49 9.06 -9.79
CA PRO A 83 9.40 9.35 -10.88
C PRO A 83 10.67 8.51 -10.79
N GLY A 84 11.04 7.88 -11.89
CA GLY A 84 12.24 7.07 -11.98
C GLY A 84 12.07 5.61 -11.54
N ALA A 85 10.95 5.24 -10.91
CA ALA A 85 10.74 3.86 -10.44
C ALA A 85 10.72 2.85 -11.59
N LEU A 86 9.97 3.13 -12.64
CA LEU A 86 9.90 2.26 -13.81
C LEU A 86 11.24 2.14 -14.51
N ASP A 87 11.95 3.25 -14.67
CA ASP A 87 13.26 3.27 -15.30
C ASP A 87 14.27 2.44 -14.51
N PHE A 88 14.21 2.51 -13.19
CA PHE A 88 15.08 1.74 -12.31
C PHE A 88 14.82 0.23 -12.45
N ILE A 89 13.55 -0.18 -12.46
CA ILE A 89 13.18 -1.59 -12.66
C ILE A 89 13.66 -2.09 -14.00
N ASP A 90 13.46 -1.30 -15.05
CA ASP A 90 13.88 -1.64 -16.40
C ASP A 90 15.39 -1.80 -16.47
N ASP A 91 16.14 -0.91 -15.85
CA ASP A 91 17.59 -0.95 -15.79
C ASP A 91 18.09 -2.21 -15.08
N LEU A 92 17.47 -2.58 -13.96
CA LEU A 92 17.79 -3.82 -13.25
C LEU A 92 17.57 -5.04 -14.14
N LYS A 93 16.46 -5.10 -14.86
CA LYS A 93 16.14 -6.21 -15.76
C LYS A 93 17.16 -6.35 -16.89
N ARG A 94 17.62 -5.22 -17.42
CA ARG A 94 18.66 -5.23 -18.46
C ARG A 94 19.97 -5.83 -17.96
N HIS A 95 20.22 -5.75 -16.67
CA HIS A 95 21.41 -6.34 -16.04
C HIS A 95 21.18 -7.76 -15.52
N GLY A 96 20.04 -8.38 -15.90
CA GLY A 96 19.73 -9.75 -15.52
C GLY A 96 19.25 -9.91 -14.09
N VAL A 97 18.82 -8.83 -13.43
CA VAL A 97 18.31 -8.87 -12.07
C VAL A 97 16.81 -9.15 -12.11
N LYS A 98 16.37 -10.15 -11.35
CA LYS A 98 14.94 -10.45 -11.19
C LYS A 98 14.34 -9.47 -10.20
N CYS A 99 13.14 -8.97 -10.50
CA CYS A 99 12.45 -8.00 -9.65
C CYS A 99 11.17 -8.61 -9.11
N ALA A 100 10.94 -8.46 -7.81
CA ALA A 100 9.75 -8.98 -7.14
C ALA A 100 9.21 -7.95 -6.15
N ILE A 101 7.93 -8.04 -5.84
CA ILE A 101 7.26 -7.21 -4.85
C ILE A 101 7.05 -7.99 -3.57
N VAL A 102 7.35 -7.36 -2.43
CA VAL A 102 6.99 -7.85 -1.11
C VAL A 102 6.07 -6.79 -0.50
N THR A 103 4.81 -7.14 -0.30
CA THR A 103 3.82 -6.19 0.20
C THR A 103 2.88 -6.85 1.20
N SER A 104 2.39 -6.05 2.16
CA SER A 104 1.33 -6.47 3.09
C SER A 104 -0.07 -6.18 2.55
N SER A 105 -0.20 -5.66 1.34
CA SER A 105 -1.48 -5.35 0.71
C SER A 105 -2.29 -6.61 0.43
N ASP A 106 -3.61 -6.52 0.60
CA ASP A 106 -4.51 -7.64 0.34
C ASP A 106 -4.89 -7.74 -1.15
N GLN A 107 -5.69 -8.76 -1.47
CA GLN A 107 -6.14 -9.00 -2.84
C GLN A 107 -6.99 -7.85 -3.38
N ASN A 108 -7.83 -7.24 -2.55
CA ASN A 108 -8.66 -6.13 -2.98
C ASN A 108 -7.81 -4.95 -3.44
N LYS A 109 -6.81 -4.59 -2.63
CA LYS A 109 -5.87 -3.52 -2.96
C LYS A 109 -5.11 -3.83 -4.24
N MET A 110 -4.59 -5.06 -4.36
CA MET A 110 -3.81 -5.46 -5.54
C MET A 110 -4.67 -5.46 -6.81
N SER A 111 -5.95 -5.80 -6.71
CA SER A 111 -6.88 -5.69 -7.82
C SER A 111 -7.05 -4.24 -8.28
N CYS A 112 -7.11 -3.30 -7.34
CA CYS A 112 -7.19 -1.87 -7.65
C CYS A 112 -5.93 -1.40 -8.38
N VAL A 113 -4.75 -1.83 -7.91
CA VAL A 113 -3.47 -1.50 -8.55
C VAL A 113 -3.43 -2.02 -9.98
N ALA A 114 -3.83 -3.27 -10.20
CA ALA A 114 -3.81 -3.89 -11.52
C ALA A 114 -4.77 -3.21 -12.49
N LYS A 115 -5.91 -2.72 -12.01
CA LYS A 115 -6.86 -1.95 -12.83
C LYS A 115 -6.29 -0.60 -13.24
N ALA A 116 -5.64 0.08 -12.31
CA ALA A 116 -5.10 1.42 -12.54
C ALA A 116 -3.84 1.39 -13.40
N ILE A 117 -3.04 0.34 -13.26
CA ILE A 117 -1.76 0.19 -13.98
C ILE A 117 -1.83 -1.12 -14.77
N PRO A 118 -2.32 -1.08 -16.02
CA PRO A 118 -2.34 -2.26 -16.87
C PRO A 118 -0.94 -2.88 -17.01
N ASN A 119 -0.87 -4.20 -17.01
CA ASN A 119 0.39 -4.94 -17.08
C ASN A 119 1.30 -4.78 -15.87
N PHE A 120 0.74 -4.34 -14.71
CA PHE A 120 1.52 -4.15 -13.49
C PHE A 120 2.30 -5.43 -13.11
N TYR A 121 1.62 -6.58 -13.13
CA TYR A 121 2.25 -7.85 -12.76
C TYR A 121 3.34 -8.30 -13.73
N ASP A 122 3.28 -7.84 -14.97
CA ASP A 122 4.29 -8.18 -15.98
C ASP A 122 5.66 -7.55 -15.71
N LEU A 123 5.70 -6.53 -14.86
CA LEU A 123 6.94 -5.86 -14.47
C LEU A 123 7.79 -6.70 -13.51
N PHE A 124 7.18 -7.71 -12.87
CA PHE A 124 7.81 -8.47 -11.80
C PHE A 124 7.86 -9.96 -12.10
N ASP A 125 8.81 -10.61 -11.49
CA ASP A 125 9.05 -12.04 -11.65
C ASP A 125 8.32 -12.90 -10.63
#